data_a96b736055222e45662052fa519731fe
#
_entry.id   a96b736055222e45662052fa519731fe
#
_cell.length_a   1.000
_cell.length_b   1.000
_cell.length_c   1.000
_cell.angle_alpha   90.00
_cell.angle_beta   90.00
_cell.angle_gamma   90.00
#
_symmetry.space_group_name_H-M   'P 1'
#
loop_
_entity.id
_entity.type
_entity.pdbx_description
1 polymer ?
#
loop_
_entity_poly.entity_id
_entity_poly.type
_entity_poly.pdbx_seq_one_letter_code
_entity_poly.pdbx_strand_id
1 'polypeptide(L)'
;RTANLITETREPNIWVMDPAIEQIDAVRPMRDTELSRVRGVPGVAWAVPFFKGQAVVTTEVGGLQSSFVFGLDDVTLIGLPPEIILGDRESLRRPDAIAIDEAGFKKLWPTQPLSLGQTVEINDRRAVVMAIVRTAPPFQTQPLIYTRYSQALVFTNNGRNQLSYVLARSAPDADPAAVARNIEERTGLKARTSDAFRWETMMYFLWNTGIPVNFGTVVLLGVIVGIAVVGLTFNMFVTENLRQYAALKAMGLTNGRLIAMVVLQATIVGAIGYAIGLGLTSVFFESVTSDPTSFFRGFYLPWQVAVGVGVVATAIMLMSAIISLRRVLVVDPAIVFRG
;
A
#
# COMPACT_ATOMS: atom_id res chain seq x y z
N ARG A 1 1.02 -2.73 -0.76
CA ARG A 1 1.12 -2.46 -2.20
C ARG A 1 2.53 -2.67 -2.75
N THR A 2 3.55 -2.18 -2.10
CA THR A 2 4.95 -2.22 -2.57
C THR A 2 5.48 -3.65 -2.82
N ALA A 3 4.92 -4.65 -2.20
CA ALA A 3 5.34 -6.04 -2.33
C ALA A 3 4.22 -6.99 -2.81
N ASN A 4 3.14 -6.45 -3.38
CA ASN A 4 1.98 -7.26 -3.80
C ASN A 4 2.34 -8.31 -4.85
N LEU A 5 3.21 -7.97 -5.81
CA LEU A 5 3.67 -8.93 -6.83
C LEU A 5 4.27 -10.19 -6.19
N ILE A 6 5.08 -10.03 -5.14
CA ILE A 6 5.69 -11.17 -4.44
C ILE A 6 4.61 -12.01 -3.73
N THR A 7 3.61 -11.35 -3.14
CA THR A 7 2.54 -12.02 -2.39
C THR A 7 1.58 -12.78 -3.31
N GLU A 8 1.32 -12.25 -4.50
CA GLU A 8 0.42 -12.87 -5.48
C GLU A 8 1.06 -14.00 -6.26
N THR A 9 2.37 -13.97 -6.42
CA THR A 9 3.14 -15.06 -7.03
C THR A 9 3.33 -16.17 -5.99
N ARG A 10 2.33 -17.05 -5.85
CA ARG A 10 2.25 -18.03 -4.74
C ARG A 10 3.06 -19.30 -4.93
N GLU A 11 3.32 -19.71 -6.18
CA GLU A 11 3.98 -21.00 -6.45
C GLU A 11 5.47 -21.03 -6.02
N PRO A 12 6.31 -20.01 -6.30
CA PRO A 12 7.69 -19.99 -5.84
C PRO A 12 7.80 -19.61 -4.36
N ASN A 13 8.77 -20.18 -3.69
CA ASN A 13 9.14 -19.78 -2.33
C ASN A 13 10.52 -19.08 -2.24
N ILE A 14 11.24 -19.00 -3.37
CA ILE A 14 12.55 -18.35 -3.50
C ILE A 14 12.54 -17.46 -4.75
N TRP A 15 13.02 -16.22 -4.58
CA TRP A 15 13.27 -15.26 -5.65
C TRP A 15 14.77 -15.07 -5.81
N VAL A 16 15.27 -15.23 -7.03
CA VAL A 16 16.68 -15.07 -7.37
C VAL A 16 16.80 -13.89 -8.33
N MET A 17 17.78 -13.02 -8.08
CA MET A 17 17.92 -11.74 -8.75
C MET A 17 19.37 -11.27 -8.79
N ASP A 18 19.64 -10.21 -9.54
CA ASP A 18 20.95 -9.53 -9.52
C ASP A 18 21.26 -9.04 -8.08
N PRO A 19 22.52 -9.16 -7.63
CA PRO A 19 22.92 -8.78 -6.28
C PRO A 19 22.61 -7.33 -5.89
N ALA A 20 22.53 -6.42 -6.85
CA ALA A 20 22.27 -5.01 -6.61
C ALA A 20 20.77 -4.67 -6.51
N ILE A 21 19.87 -5.65 -6.61
CA ILE A 21 18.42 -5.43 -6.42
C ILE A 21 18.10 -5.37 -4.93
N GLU A 22 17.50 -4.26 -4.51
CA GLU A 22 17.08 -4.01 -3.13
C GLU A 22 15.56 -4.14 -2.94
N GLN A 23 14.79 -3.97 -4.03
CA GLN A 23 13.33 -4.01 -3.99
C GLN A 23 12.75 -4.48 -5.34
N ILE A 24 11.50 -4.93 -5.34
CA ILE A 24 10.84 -5.61 -6.46
C ILE A 24 10.69 -4.76 -7.74
N ASP A 25 10.70 -3.44 -7.63
CA ASP A 25 10.56 -2.55 -8.78
C ASP A 25 11.92 -2.14 -9.41
N ALA A 26 13.02 -2.39 -8.70
CA ALA A 26 14.37 -2.19 -9.23
C ALA A 26 14.81 -3.41 -10.04
N VAL A 27 14.47 -3.44 -11.33
CA VAL A 27 14.86 -4.55 -12.21
C VAL A 27 16.25 -4.33 -12.78
N ARG A 28 17.14 -5.32 -12.62
CA ARG A 28 18.42 -5.42 -13.33
C ARG A 28 18.44 -6.71 -14.15
N PRO A 29 18.61 -6.60 -15.47
CA PRO A 29 18.59 -7.76 -16.34
C PRO A 29 19.76 -8.70 -16.05
N MET A 30 19.46 -10.00 -15.94
CA MET A 30 20.44 -11.07 -15.83
C MET A 30 20.52 -11.83 -17.16
N ARG A 31 21.60 -12.60 -17.34
CA ARG A 31 21.77 -13.48 -18.50
C ARG A 31 20.82 -14.69 -18.40
N ASP A 32 20.33 -15.17 -19.51
CA ASP A 32 19.47 -16.37 -19.55
C ASP A 32 20.18 -17.61 -19.01
N THR A 33 21.51 -17.67 -19.09
CA THR A 33 22.32 -18.77 -18.52
C THR A 33 22.19 -18.89 -17.00
N GLU A 34 21.84 -17.83 -16.30
CA GLU A 34 21.66 -17.85 -14.85
C GLU A 34 20.52 -18.76 -14.41
N LEU A 35 19.49 -18.89 -15.23
CA LEU A 35 18.40 -19.86 -14.98
C LEU A 35 18.94 -21.29 -14.83
N SER A 36 19.83 -21.71 -15.75
CA SER A 36 20.41 -23.06 -15.72
C SER A 36 21.35 -23.24 -14.52
N ARG A 37 22.06 -22.20 -14.12
CA ARG A 37 22.92 -22.23 -12.92
C ARG A 37 22.08 -22.42 -11.66
N VAL A 38 20.96 -21.70 -11.53
CA VAL A 38 20.05 -21.82 -10.38
C VAL A 38 19.41 -23.23 -10.36
N ARG A 39 18.97 -23.76 -11.52
CA ARG A 39 18.41 -25.12 -11.61
C ARG A 39 19.38 -26.21 -11.15
N GLY A 40 20.68 -25.99 -11.33
CA GLY A 40 21.72 -26.95 -10.93
C GLY A 40 22.08 -26.92 -9.44
N VAL A 41 21.47 -26.05 -8.63
CA VAL A 41 21.79 -25.96 -7.19
C VAL A 41 21.05 -27.07 -6.41
N PRO A 42 21.75 -27.85 -5.58
CA PRO A 42 21.10 -28.86 -4.73
C PRO A 42 20.04 -28.26 -3.83
N GLY A 43 18.90 -28.93 -3.72
CA GLY A 43 17.75 -28.49 -2.94
C GLY A 43 16.74 -27.63 -3.72
N VAL A 44 17.04 -27.24 -4.97
CA VAL A 44 16.08 -26.61 -5.88
C VAL A 44 15.23 -27.68 -6.56
N ALA A 45 13.93 -27.67 -6.35
CA ALA A 45 12.99 -28.58 -7.00
C ALA A 45 12.73 -28.16 -8.44
N TRP A 46 12.51 -26.89 -8.66
CA TRP A 46 12.35 -26.29 -9.98
C TRP A 46 12.72 -24.79 -9.94
N ALA A 47 13.10 -24.27 -11.10
CA ALA A 47 13.29 -22.83 -11.30
C ALA A 47 12.81 -22.44 -12.71
N VAL A 48 12.14 -21.29 -12.82
CA VAL A 48 11.55 -20.76 -14.05
C VAL A 48 11.91 -19.29 -14.25
N PRO A 49 11.96 -18.82 -15.50
CA PRO A 49 12.23 -17.42 -15.80
C PRO A 49 11.02 -16.56 -15.43
N PHE A 50 11.27 -15.35 -14.99
CA PHE A 50 10.27 -14.32 -14.80
C PHE A 50 10.78 -12.97 -15.30
N PHE A 51 10.02 -12.36 -16.17
CA PHE A 51 10.33 -11.06 -16.73
C PHE A 51 9.41 -10.00 -16.15
N LYS A 52 9.95 -8.82 -15.86
CA LYS A 52 9.22 -7.62 -15.50
C LYS A 52 9.76 -6.46 -16.31
N GLY A 53 8.92 -5.86 -17.12
CA GLY A 53 9.25 -4.70 -17.93
C GLY A 53 8.11 -3.72 -18.01
N GLN A 54 8.33 -2.65 -18.77
CA GLN A 54 7.32 -1.65 -19.08
C GLN A 54 7.14 -1.58 -20.59
N ALA A 55 5.92 -1.34 -21.04
CA ALA A 55 5.57 -1.09 -22.42
C ALA A 55 4.50 0.00 -22.51
N VAL A 56 4.43 0.63 -23.67
CA VAL A 56 3.36 1.57 -23.98
C VAL A 56 2.26 0.83 -24.71
N VAL A 57 1.07 0.98 -24.20
CA VAL A 57 -0.16 0.41 -24.79
C VAL A 57 -0.92 1.53 -25.48
N THR A 58 -1.27 1.33 -26.75
CA THR A 58 -2.10 2.24 -27.51
C THR A 58 -3.57 1.84 -27.35
N THR A 59 -4.38 2.75 -26.82
CA THR A 59 -5.82 2.53 -26.66
C THR A 59 -6.55 2.69 -28.01
N GLU A 60 -7.78 2.18 -28.10
CA GLU A 60 -8.63 2.30 -29.31
C GLU A 60 -8.83 3.77 -29.77
N VAL A 61 -8.79 4.72 -28.86
CA VAL A 61 -8.90 6.16 -29.14
C VAL A 61 -7.56 6.84 -29.43
N GLY A 62 -6.48 6.05 -29.59
CA GLY A 62 -5.13 6.55 -29.86
C GLY A 62 -4.38 7.13 -28.64
N GLY A 63 -4.93 6.97 -27.44
CA GLY A 63 -4.25 7.37 -26.21
C GLY A 63 -3.10 6.42 -25.89
N LEU A 64 -2.01 6.94 -25.33
CA LEU A 64 -0.86 6.16 -24.90
C LEU A 64 -0.91 5.92 -23.37
N GLN A 65 -0.83 4.66 -22.96
CA GLN A 65 -0.88 4.25 -21.56
C GLN A 65 0.34 3.39 -21.22
N SER A 66 1.18 3.85 -20.31
CA SER A 66 2.25 3.01 -19.74
C SER A 66 1.65 1.85 -18.97
N SER A 67 2.19 0.66 -19.18
CA SER A 67 1.74 -0.60 -18.56
C SER A 67 2.92 -1.44 -18.13
N PHE A 68 2.76 -2.21 -17.06
CA PHE A 68 3.72 -3.24 -16.70
C PHE A 68 3.45 -4.51 -17.49
N VAL A 69 4.51 -5.12 -18.02
CA VAL A 69 4.45 -6.40 -18.72
C VAL A 69 5.23 -7.44 -17.92
N PHE A 70 4.52 -8.50 -17.54
CA PHE A 70 5.09 -9.65 -16.84
C PHE A 70 5.18 -10.83 -17.81
N GLY A 71 6.39 -11.35 -17.99
CA GLY A 71 6.66 -12.54 -18.76
C GLY A 71 6.76 -13.76 -17.85
N LEU A 72 5.82 -14.68 -18.03
CA LEU A 72 5.69 -15.92 -17.27
C LEU A 72 6.40 -17.05 -18.02
N ASP A 73 6.85 -18.08 -17.31
CA ASP A 73 7.43 -19.27 -17.98
C ASP A 73 6.49 -19.81 -19.06
N ASP A 74 7.02 -20.03 -20.25
CA ASP A 74 6.23 -20.39 -21.44
C ASP A 74 5.46 -21.73 -21.29
N VAL A 75 5.97 -22.62 -20.44
CA VAL A 75 5.40 -23.95 -20.24
C VAL A 75 4.44 -24.00 -19.07
N THR A 76 4.85 -23.51 -17.93
CA THR A 76 4.09 -23.66 -16.68
C THR A 76 3.19 -22.47 -16.38
N LEU A 77 3.47 -21.30 -16.98
CA LEU A 77 2.81 -20.02 -16.69
C LEU A 77 2.85 -19.66 -15.18
N ILE A 78 3.88 -20.14 -14.48
CA ILE A 78 4.11 -19.79 -13.06
C ILE A 78 4.31 -18.27 -12.96
N GLY A 79 3.64 -17.67 -11.97
CA GLY A 79 3.60 -16.22 -11.74
C GLY A 79 2.32 -15.54 -12.22
N LEU A 80 1.40 -16.28 -12.85
CA LEU A 80 0.07 -15.75 -13.15
C LEU A 80 -0.73 -15.58 -11.84
N PRO A 81 -1.44 -14.45 -11.65
CA PRO A 81 -2.32 -14.26 -10.50
C PRO A 81 -3.32 -15.40 -10.34
N PRO A 82 -3.61 -15.85 -9.11
CA PRO A 82 -4.42 -17.04 -8.86
C PRO A 82 -5.91 -16.84 -9.18
N GLU A 83 -6.40 -15.60 -9.16
CA GLU A 83 -7.82 -15.30 -9.42
C GLU A 83 -8.02 -14.83 -10.86
N ILE A 84 -8.57 -15.72 -11.69
CA ILE A 84 -8.97 -15.42 -13.06
C ILE A 84 -10.47 -15.11 -13.05
N ILE A 85 -10.85 -13.90 -13.48
CA ILE A 85 -12.26 -13.44 -13.55
C ILE A 85 -12.93 -13.96 -14.81
N LEU A 86 -12.25 -13.83 -15.95
CA LEU A 86 -12.70 -14.28 -17.26
C LEU A 86 -11.56 -14.95 -18.01
N GLY A 87 -11.89 -15.95 -18.83
CA GLY A 87 -10.90 -16.73 -19.59
C GLY A 87 -10.28 -17.86 -18.77
N ASP A 88 -9.18 -18.38 -19.26
CA ASP A 88 -8.45 -19.46 -18.61
C ASP A 88 -6.94 -19.31 -18.80
N ARG A 89 -6.15 -20.03 -17.97
CA ARG A 89 -4.69 -20.03 -18.00
C ARG A 89 -4.12 -20.54 -19.32
N GLU A 90 -4.73 -21.58 -19.87
CA GLU A 90 -4.24 -22.24 -21.09
C GLU A 90 -4.39 -21.37 -22.33
N SER A 91 -5.35 -20.43 -22.33
CA SER A 91 -5.55 -19.50 -23.43
C SER A 91 -4.34 -18.59 -23.68
N LEU A 92 -3.50 -18.35 -22.65
CA LEU A 92 -2.26 -17.59 -22.76
C LEU A 92 -1.17 -18.28 -23.59
N ARG A 93 -1.32 -19.57 -23.92
CA ARG A 93 -0.39 -20.29 -24.80
C ARG A 93 -0.55 -19.90 -26.28
N ARG A 94 -1.66 -19.23 -26.62
CA ARG A 94 -1.91 -18.75 -27.99
C ARG A 94 -0.94 -17.62 -28.35
N PRO A 95 -0.58 -17.46 -29.62
CA PRO A 95 0.17 -16.30 -30.07
C PRO A 95 -0.57 -15.00 -29.72
N ASP A 96 0.19 -13.95 -29.39
CA ASP A 96 -0.29 -12.60 -29.04
C ASP A 96 -1.24 -12.54 -27.85
N ALA A 97 -1.42 -13.65 -27.12
CA ALA A 97 -2.32 -13.72 -25.99
C ALA A 97 -1.76 -12.99 -24.76
N ILE A 98 -2.62 -12.19 -24.13
CA ILE A 98 -2.32 -11.53 -22.86
C ILE A 98 -3.45 -11.78 -21.85
N ALA A 99 -3.08 -11.82 -20.58
CA ALA A 99 -4.00 -11.55 -19.48
C ALA A 99 -3.80 -10.09 -19.00
N ILE A 100 -4.88 -9.43 -18.64
CA ILE A 100 -4.84 -8.08 -18.10
C ILE A 100 -5.56 -8.04 -16.76
N ASP A 101 -5.11 -7.18 -15.84
CA ASP A 101 -5.83 -7.00 -14.59
C ASP A 101 -7.15 -6.23 -14.81
N GLU A 102 -8.14 -6.46 -13.95
CA GLU A 102 -9.47 -5.84 -14.03
C GLU A 102 -9.40 -4.30 -14.12
N ALA A 103 -8.51 -3.69 -13.32
CA ALA A 103 -8.37 -2.24 -13.33
C ALA A 103 -7.68 -1.73 -14.60
N GLY A 104 -6.69 -2.47 -15.08
CA GLY A 104 -6.04 -2.21 -16.37
C GLY A 104 -7.03 -2.28 -17.53
N PHE A 105 -7.90 -3.30 -17.53
CA PHE A 105 -8.96 -3.41 -18.54
C PHE A 105 -9.89 -2.17 -18.52
N LYS A 106 -10.42 -1.82 -17.35
CA LYS A 106 -11.31 -0.64 -17.20
C LYS A 106 -10.61 0.68 -17.55
N LYS A 107 -9.30 0.75 -17.39
CA LYS A 107 -8.53 1.94 -17.77
C LYS A 107 -8.32 2.06 -19.27
N LEU A 108 -8.14 0.93 -19.98
CA LEU A 108 -7.98 0.90 -21.42
C LEU A 108 -9.32 1.00 -22.16
N TRP A 109 -10.38 0.41 -21.63
CA TRP A 109 -11.75 0.38 -22.16
C TRP A 109 -12.78 0.85 -21.11
N PRO A 110 -12.83 2.15 -20.80
CA PRO A 110 -13.66 2.66 -19.69
C PRO A 110 -15.16 2.42 -19.85
N THR A 111 -15.63 2.39 -21.09
CA THR A 111 -17.06 2.27 -21.44
C THR A 111 -17.52 0.84 -21.71
N GLN A 112 -16.59 -0.11 -21.82
CA GLN A 112 -16.89 -1.48 -22.17
C GLN A 112 -17.01 -2.38 -20.95
N PRO A 113 -17.92 -3.35 -20.94
CA PRO A 113 -17.94 -4.41 -19.94
C PRO A 113 -16.69 -5.30 -20.09
N LEU A 114 -16.32 -5.95 -19.01
CA LEU A 114 -15.23 -6.94 -19.05
C LEU A 114 -15.52 -8.00 -20.12
N SER A 115 -14.66 -8.11 -21.11
CA SER A 115 -14.85 -9.02 -22.24
C SER A 115 -13.51 -9.56 -22.75
N LEU A 116 -13.52 -10.76 -23.30
CA LEU A 116 -12.36 -11.35 -23.94
C LEU A 116 -12.33 -11.03 -25.44
N GLY A 117 -11.15 -11.21 -26.06
CA GLY A 117 -10.96 -11.00 -27.49
C GLY A 117 -10.68 -9.56 -27.89
N GLN A 118 -10.67 -8.61 -26.94
CA GLN A 118 -10.27 -7.24 -27.20
C GLN A 118 -8.82 -7.20 -27.70
N THR A 119 -8.61 -6.42 -28.73
CA THR A 119 -7.28 -6.25 -29.33
C THR A 119 -6.68 -4.94 -28.86
N VAL A 120 -5.41 -4.98 -28.55
CA VAL A 120 -4.64 -3.82 -28.11
C VAL A 120 -3.27 -3.84 -28.78
N GLU A 121 -2.67 -2.70 -28.95
CA GLU A 121 -1.32 -2.56 -29.49
C GLU A 121 -0.34 -2.24 -28.35
N ILE A 122 0.71 -3.04 -28.25
CA ILE A 122 1.77 -2.90 -27.24
C ILE A 122 3.08 -2.68 -27.99
N ASN A 123 3.64 -1.47 -27.93
CA ASN A 123 4.87 -1.09 -28.65
C ASN A 123 4.85 -1.57 -30.12
N ASP A 124 3.84 -1.15 -30.86
CA ASP A 124 3.63 -1.50 -32.28
C ASP A 124 3.40 -3.01 -32.55
N ARG A 125 3.02 -3.76 -31.51
CA ARG A 125 2.69 -5.19 -31.63
C ARG A 125 1.27 -5.44 -31.19
N ARG A 126 0.55 -6.23 -31.99
CA ARG A 126 -0.81 -6.65 -31.67
C ARG A 126 -0.78 -7.59 -30.47
N ALA A 127 -1.70 -7.36 -29.52
CA ALA A 127 -1.99 -8.28 -28.42
C ALA A 127 -3.51 -8.50 -28.31
N VAL A 128 -3.91 -9.66 -27.82
CA VAL A 128 -5.32 -10.05 -27.68
C VAL A 128 -5.58 -10.46 -26.22
N VAL A 129 -6.59 -9.82 -25.60
CA VAL A 129 -6.99 -10.13 -24.23
C VAL A 129 -7.68 -11.48 -24.18
N MET A 130 -7.01 -12.49 -23.64
CA MET A 130 -7.51 -13.87 -23.54
C MET A 130 -7.87 -14.27 -22.10
N ALA A 131 -7.46 -13.47 -21.12
CA ALA A 131 -7.86 -13.64 -19.73
C ALA A 131 -7.93 -12.27 -19.01
N ILE A 132 -8.82 -12.17 -18.04
CA ILE A 132 -8.90 -11.02 -17.12
C ILE A 132 -8.67 -11.56 -15.72
N VAL A 133 -7.70 -10.97 -15.00
CA VAL A 133 -7.29 -11.43 -13.67
C VAL A 133 -7.58 -10.36 -12.63
N ARG A 134 -7.81 -10.80 -11.38
CA ARG A 134 -7.88 -9.89 -10.24
C ARG A 134 -6.56 -9.88 -9.53
N THR A 135 -6.00 -8.70 -9.37
CA THR A 135 -4.74 -8.48 -8.68
C THR A 135 -4.90 -7.40 -7.62
N ALA A 136 -4.13 -7.50 -6.57
CA ALA A 136 -3.97 -6.41 -5.64
C ALA A 136 -3.24 -5.24 -6.33
N PRO A 137 -3.68 -4.00 -6.13
CA PRO A 137 -3.11 -2.86 -6.84
C PRO A 137 -1.62 -2.71 -6.52
N PRO A 138 -0.78 -2.50 -7.55
CA PRO A 138 0.63 -2.17 -7.37
C PRO A 138 0.78 -0.77 -6.77
N PHE A 139 2.00 -0.42 -6.38
CA PHE A 139 2.29 0.94 -5.91
C PHE A 139 1.99 2.00 -6.99
N GLN A 140 2.39 1.74 -8.22
CA GLN A 140 2.03 2.56 -9.37
C GLN A 140 0.79 1.96 -10.05
N THR A 141 -0.28 2.74 -10.17
CA THR A 141 -1.55 2.34 -10.78
C THR A 141 -1.44 2.33 -12.31
N GLN A 142 -0.65 1.41 -12.84
CA GLN A 142 -0.56 1.12 -14.26
C GLN A 142 -1.27 -0.22 -14.56
N PRO A 143 -1.80 -0.42 -15.77
CA PRO A 143 -2.29 -1.71 -16.19
C PRO A 143 -1.22 -2.79 -16.05
N LEU A 144 -1.62 -3.96 -15.57
CA LEU A 144 -0.74 -5.12 -15.41
C LEU A 144 -1.08 -6.12 -16.51
N ILE A 145 -0.10 -6.40 -17.35
CA ILE A 145 -0.24 -7.32 -18.47
C ILE A 145 0.64 -8.55 -18.20
N TYR A 146 0.04 -9.72 -18.28
CA TYR A 146 0.72 -11.00 -18.11
C TYR A 146 0.68 -11.75 -19.43
N THR A 147 1.82 -12.28 -19.83
CA THR A 147 1.95 -13.10 -21.06
C THR A 147 3.11 -14.08 -20.90
N ARG A 148 3.35 -14.93 -21.91
CA ARG A 148 4.52 -15.81 -21.88
C ARG A 148 5.83 -15.03 -21.91
N TYR A 149 6.87 -15.57 -21.31
CA TYR A 149 8.20 -14.97 -21.26
C TYR A 149 8.72 -14.57 -22.65
N SER A 150 8.64 -15.49 -23.60
CA SER A 150 9.04 -15.25 -24.99
C SER A 150 8.26 -14.10 -25.63
N GLN A 151 6.96 -14.00 -25.36
CA GLN A 151 6.08 -12.96 -25.89
C GLN A 151 6.33 -11.61 -25.21
N ALA A 152 6.58 -11.59 -23.90
CA ALA A 152 6.89 -10.39 -23.16
C ALA A 152 8.14 -9.68 -23.68
N LEU A 153 9.17 -10.43 -24.05
CA LEU A 153 10.37 -9.87 -24.68
C LEU A 153 10.08 -9.22 -26.04
N VAL A 154 9.16 -9.80 -26.80
CA VAL A 154 8.71 -9.22 -28.08
C VAL A 154 7.94 -7.91 -27.85
N PHE A 155 7.01 -7.89 -26.90
CA PHE A 155 6.20 -6.71 -26.58
C PHE A 155 7.00 -5.55 -26.00
N THR A 156 8.09 -5.84 -25.28
CA THR A 156 8.92 -4.79 -24.68
C THR A 156 10.11 -4.37 -25.54
N ASN A 157 10.20 -4.88 -26.79
CA ASN A 157 11.32 -4.66 -27.72
C ASN A 157 12.69 -4.99 -27.10
N ASN A 158 12.70 -5.85 -26.11
CA ASN A 158 13.90 -6.29 -25.43
C ASN A 158 14.50 -7.51 -26.17
N GLY A 159 15.80 -7.44 -26.40
CA GLY A 159 16.53 -8.56 -26.98
C GLY A 159 16.76 -9.69 -25.98
N ARG A 160 17.68 -10.60 -26.32
CA ARG A 160 18.13 -11.66 -25.42
C ARG A 160 18.77 -11.11 -24.14
N ASN A 161 18.87 -11.92 -23.10
CA ASN A 161 19.49 -11.62 -21.80
C ASN A 161 18.70 -10.60 -20.97
N GLN A 162 17.41 -10.75 -20.88
CA GLN A 162 16.52 -9.85 -20.15
C GLN A 162 15.77 -10.55 -18.97
N LEU A 163 16.40 -11.57 -18.41
CA LEU A 163 15.86 -12.25 -17.24
C LEU A 163 15.82 -11.29 -16.05
N SER A 164 14.63 -10.92 -15.59
CA SER A 164 14.48 -10.00 -14.44
C SER A 164 14.68 -10.74 -13.12
N TYR A 165 14.03 -11.88 -12.99
CA TYR A 165 14.06 -12.75 -11.82
C TYR A 165 14.06 -14.22 -12.24
N VAL A 166 14.63 -15.08 -11.41
CA VAL A 166 14.37 -16.52 -11.46
C VAL A 166 13.48 -16.85 -10.27
N LEU A 167 12.29 -17.37 -10.55
CA LEU A 167 11.39 -17.92 -9.54
C LEU A 167 11.75 -19.36 -9.29
N ALA A 168 12.05 -19.71 -8.05
CA ALA A 168 12.44 -21.05 -7.68
C ALA A 168 11.61 -21.59 -6.53
N ARG A 169 11.57 -22.90 -6.42
CA ARG A 169 10.98 -23.60 -5.28
C ARG A 169 11.98 -24.60 -4.72
N SER A 170 12.11 -24.63 -3.41
CA SER A 170 12.90 -25.64 -2.70
C SER A 170 12.24 -27.01 -2.79
N ALA A 171 13.03 -28.07 -2.71
CA ALA A 171 12.52 -29.43 -2.52
C ALA A 171 11.67 -29.51 -1.24
N PRO A 172 10.67 -30.43 -1.19
CA PRO A 172 9.74 -30.52 -0.07
C PRO A 172 10.41 -30.74 1.31
N ASP A 173 11.54 -31.40 1.31
CA ASP A 173 12.36 -31.77 2.47
C ASP A 173 13.49 -30.75 2.78
N ALA A 174 13.64 -29.71 1.95
CA ALA A 174 14.69 -28.71 2.11
C ALA A 174 14.14 -27.38 2.67
N ASP A 175 14.85 -26.80 3.63
CA ASP A 175 14.55 -25.47 4.13
C ASP A 175 14.78 -24.41 3.04
N PRO A 176 13.76 -23.62 2.66
CA PRO A 176 13.89 -22.59 1.64
C PRO A 176 14.99 -21.57 1.93
N ALA A 177 15.23 -21.24 3.20
CA ALA A 177 16.27 -20.30 3.58
C ALA A 177 17.68 -20.87 3.38
N ALA A 178 17.86 -22.17 3.66
CA ALA A 178 19.12 -22.86 3.38
C ALA A 178 19.38 -22.98 1.87
N VAL A 179 18.34 -23.30 1.09
CA VAL A 179 18.45 -23.38 -0.39
C VAL A 179 18.77 -22.00 -0.98
N ALA A 180 18.16 -20.94 -0.49
CA ALA A 180 18.47 -19.59 -0.93
C ALA A 180 19.96 -19.24 -0.67
N ARG A 181 20.51 -19.54 0.49
CA ARG A 181 21.95 -19.36 0.78
C ARG A 181 22.83 -20.19 -0.17
N ASN A 182 22.48 -21.44 -0.41
CA ASN A 182 23.22 -22.29 -1.37
C ASN A 182 23.22 -21.72 -2.79
N ILE A 183 22.11 -21.09 -3.20
CA ILE A 183 22.04 -20.40 -4.50
C ILE A 183 23.01 -19.21 -4.50
N GLU A 184 23.01 -18.39 -3.46
CA GLU A 184 23.92 -17.24 -3.36
C GLU A 184 25.40 -17.67 -3.42
N GLU A 185 25.80 -18.65 -2.64
CA GLU A 185 27.17 -19.15 -2.58
C GLU A 185 27.66 -19.75 -3.92
N ARG A 186 26.80 -20.48 -4.62
CA ARG A 186 27.19 -21.17 -5.86
C ARG A 186 27.07 -20.32 -7.11
N THR A 187 26.16 -19.34 -7.12
CA THR A 187 25.88 -18.54 -8.33
C THR A 187 26.40 -17.12 -8.23
N GLY A 188 26.61 -16.60 -7.03
CA GLY A 188 26.92 -15.18 -6.80
C GLY A 188 25.72 -14.26 -7.02
N LEU A 189 24.52 -14.80 -7.27
CA LEU A 189 23.28 -14.04 -7.38
C LEU A 189 22.70 -13.81 -5.99
N LYS A 190 21.83 -12.82 -5.85
CA LYS A 190 21.04 -12.63 -4.63
C LYS A 190 19.82 -13.56 -4.66
N ALA A 191 19.63 -14.34 -3.61
CA ALA A 191 18.48 -15.21 -3.45
C ALA A 191 17.80 -14.97 -2.10
N ARG A 192 16.48 -14.79 -2.11
CA ARG A 192 15.68 -14.55 -0.92
C ARG A 192 14.43 -15.42 -0.92
N THR A 193 14.03 -15.86 0.25
CA THR A 193 12.67 -16.43 0.38
C THR A 193 11.63 -15.36 0.07
N SER A 194 10.44 -15.77 -0.39
CA SER A 194 9.35 -14.84 -0.74
C SER A 194 9.04 -13.89 0.44
N ASP A 195 9.02 -14.39 1.68
CA ASP A 195 8.77 -13.57 2.86
C ASP A 195 9.91 -12.61 3.17
N ALA A 196 11.16 -13.05 3.04
CA ALA A 196 12.32 -12.18 3.25
C ALA A 196 12.38 -11.07 2.20
N PHE A 197 12.15 -11.40 0.92
CA PHE A 197 12.14 -10.41 -0.16
C PHE A 197 10.99 -9.41 -0.03
N ARG A 198 9.81 -9.90 0.40
CA ARG A 198 8.67 -9.03 0.72
C ARG A 198 9.03 -8.04 1.83
N TRP A 199 9.65 -8.52 2.90
CA TRP A 199 10.07 -7.68 4.03
C TRP A 199 11.16 -6.68 3.62
N GLU A 200 12.21 -7.12 2.92
CA GLU A 200 13.27 -6.24 2.39
C GLU A 200 12.67 -5.13 1.51
N THR A 201 11.78 -5.48 0.58
CA THR A 201 11.09 -4.51 -0.27
C THR A 201 10.29 -3.49 0.55
N MET A 202 9.53 -3.94 1.55
CA MET A 202 8.75 -3.03 2.42
C MET A 202 9.66 -2.10 3.21
N MET A 203 10.75 -2.63 3.79
CA MET A 203 11.71 -1.83 4.57
C MET A 203 12.46 -0.82 3.68
N TYR A 204 12.80 -1.21 2.45
CA TYR A 204 13.40 -0.29 1.49
C TYR A 204 12.50 0.94 1.26
N PHE A 205 11.21 0.73 1.00
CA PHE A 205 10.26 1.83 0.80
C PHE A 205 10.08 2.68 2.07
N LEU A 206 10.14 2.07 3.25
CA LEU A 206 10.04 2.81 4.52
C LEU A 206 11.25 3.70 4.80
N TRP A 207 12.46 3.24 4.47
CA TRP A 207 13.67 3.95 4.86
C TRP A 207 14.31 4.77 3.72
N ASN A 208 14.18 4.33 2.48
CA ASN A 208 14.85 4.93 1.33
C ASN A 208 13.93 5.79 0.45
N THR A 209 12.64 5.91 0.79
CA THR A 209 11.73 6.81 0.07
C THR A 209 11.25 7.94 0.96
N GLY A 210 10.92 9.08 0.36
CA GLY A 210 10.36 10.21 1.09
C GLY A 210 8.91 9.99 1.57
N ILE A 211 8.31 8.82 1.30
CA ILE A 211 6.91 8.54 1.61
C ILE A 211 6.60 8.65 3.12
N PRO A 212 7.35 7.96 4.02
CA PRO A 212 7.08 8.07 5.45
C PRO A 212 7.32 9.47 6.00
N VAL A 213 8.35 10.17 5.48
CA VAL A 213 8.65 11.55 5.87
C VAL A 213 7.52 12.47 5.48
N ASN A 214 6.99 12.34 4.25
CA ASN A 214 5.88 13.15 3.76
C ASN A 214 4.60 12.95 4.59
N PHE A 215 4.20 11.68 4.80
CA PHE A 215 3.04 11.37 5.65
C PHE A 215 3.27 11.76 7.11
N GLY A 216 4.45 11.53 7.66
CA GLY A 216 4.82 11.93 9.00
C GLY A 216 4.73 13.45 9.21
N THR A 217 5.19 14.24 8.24
CA THR A 217 5.10 15.69 8.27
C THR A 217 3.65 16.16 8.27
N VAL A 218 2.78 15.60 7.44
CA VAL A 218 1.35 15.94 7.40
C VAL A 218 0.67 15.60 8.74
N VAL A 219 0.96 14.43 9.30
CA VAL A 219 0.43 14.03 10.61
C VAL A 219 0.92 14.97 11.71
N LEU A 220 2.22 15.31 11.73
CA LEU A 220 2.81 16.23 12.68
C LEU A 220 2.14 17.62 12.63
N LEU A 221 1.98 18.15 11.41
CA LEU A 221 1.27 19.43 11.21
C LEU A 221 -0.18 19.36 11.70
N GLY A 222 -0.88 18.27 11.39
CA GLY A 222 -2.24 18.04 11.88
C GLY A 222 -2.32 18.03 13.41
N VAL A 223 -1.37 17.38 14.08
CA VAL A 223 -1.27 17.37 15.55
C VAL A 223 -0.99 18.78 16.11
N ILE A 224 -0.04 19.52 15.53
CA ILE A 224 0.28 20.89 15.97
C ILE A 224 -0.94 21.80 15.83
N VAL A 225 -1.61 21.76 14.69
CA VAL A 225 -2.84 22.57 14.47
C VAL A 225 -3.94 22.12 15.43
N GLY A 226 -4.11 20.82 15.65
CA GLY A 226 -5.07 20.27 16.60
C GLY A 226 -4.82 20.78 18.02
N ILE A 227 -3.56 20.74 18.50
CA ILE A 227 -3.19 21.27 19.81
C ILE A 227 -3.51 22.78 19.91
N ALA A 228 -3.16 23.56 18.89
CA ALA A 228 -3.39 25.00 18.88
C ALA A 228 -4.90 25.33 18.92
N VAL A 229 -5.70 24.72 18.05
CA VAL A 229 -7.14 24.97 17.96
C VAL A 229 -7.85 24.52 19.24
N VAL A 230 -7.61 23.28 19.68
CA VAL A 230 -8.22 22.76 20.92
C VAL A 230 -7.79 23.57 22.13
N GLY A 231 -6.50 23.94 22.25
CA GLY A 231 -5.96 24.75 23.33
C GLY A 231 -6.59 26.15 23.39
N LEU A 232 -6.70 26.82 22.24
CA LEU A 232 -7.35 28.15 22.16
C LEU A 232 -8.85 28.06 22.50
N THR A 233 -9.55 27.07 21.96
CA THR A 233 -10.99 26.89 22.23
C THR A 233 -11.26 26.61 23.70
N PHE A 234 -10.48 25.72 24.33
CA PHE A 234 -10.60 25.47 25.76
C PHE A 234 -10.27 26.68 26.61
N ASN A 235 -9.21 27.40 26.24
CA ASN A 235 -8.84 28.64 26.95
C ASN A 235 -9.96 29.68 26.88
N MET A 236 -10.55 29.87 25.69
CA MET A 236 -11.67 30.80 25.51
C MET A 236 -12.90 30.35 26.30
N PHE A 237 -13.28 29.07 26.19
CA PHE A 237 -14.40 28.49 26.94
C PHE A 237 -14.25 28.67 28.46
N VAL A 238 -13.07 28.39 29.01
CA VAL A 238 -12.79 28.57 30.44
C VAL A 238 -12.86 30.03 30.83
N THR A 239 -12.33 30.93 30.00
CA THR A 239 -12.31 32.37 30.30
C THR A 239 -13.73 32.96 30.28
N GLU A 240 -14.57 32.61 29.32
CA GLU A 240 -15.97 33.06 29.23
C GLU A 240 -16.82 32.55 30.39
N ASN A 241 -16.56 31.35 30.88
CA ASN A 241 -17.31 30.76 31.99
C ASN A 241 -16.67 30.98 33.37
N LEU A 242 -15.64 31.82 33.47
CA LEU A 242 -14.86 32.02 34.69
C LEU A 242 -15.72 32.46 35.87
N ARG A 243 -16.67 33.38 35.64
CA ARG A 243 -17.61 33.87 36.68
C ARG A 243 -18.51 32.76 37.19
N GLN A 244 -18.98 31.87 36.35
CA GLN A 244 -19.80 30.71 36.73
C GLN A 244 -19.00 29.73 37.59
N TYR A 245 -17.75 29.47 37.24
CA TYR A 245 -16.87 28.61 38.03
C TYR A 245 -16.55 29.22 39.39
N ALA A 246 -16.33 30.56 39.45
CA ALA A 246 -16.10 31.26 40.69
C ALA A 246 -17.35 31.22 41.60
N ALA A 247 -18.58 31.38 41.04
CA ALA A 247 -19.82 31.26 41.78
C ALA A 247 -20.02 29.85 42.37
N LEU A 248 -19.75 28.80 41.58
CA LEU A 248 -19.80 27.43 42.06
C LEU A 248 -18.79 27.16 43.19
N LYS A 249 -17.61 27.74 43.10
CA LYS A 249 -16.58 27.67 44.16
C LYS A 249 -16.99 28.39 45.43
N ALA A 250 -17.65 29.56 45.29
CA ALA A 250 -18.22 30.32 46.43
C ALA A 250 -19.34 29.53 47.14
N MET A 251 -20.11 28.70 46.42
CA MET A 251 -21.12 27.80 46.97
C MET A 251 -20.52 26.53 47.62
N GLY A 252 -19.20 26.38 47.67
CA GLY A 252 -18.51 25.29 48.36
C GLY A 252 -18.14 24.10 47.44
N LEU A 253 -18.18 24.28 46.10
CA LEU A 253 -17.74 23.23 45.20
C LEU A 253 -16.21 23.06 45.32
N THR A 254 -15.77 21.81 45.51
CA THR A 254 -14.33 21.50 45.62
C THR A 254 -13.67 21.54 44.24
N ASN A 255 -12.37 21.90 44.23
CA ASN A 255 -11.57 21.98 43.02
C ASN A 255 -11.61 20.65 42.21
N GLY A 256 -11.61 19.49 42.90
CA GLY A 256 -11.67 18.17 42.25
C GLY A 256 -12.99 17.93 41.49
N ARG A 257 -14.12 18.35 42.02
CA ARG A 257 -15.42 18.25 41.33
C ARG A 257 -15.50 19.20 40.11
N LEU A 258 -14.89 20.39 40.23
CA LEU A 258 -14.81 21.35 39.15
C LEU A 258 -13.94 20.82 37.98
N ILE A 259 -12.80 20.22 38.30
CA ILE A 259 -11.93 19.53 37.33
C ILE A 259 -12.72 18.41 36.65
N ALA A 260 -13.38 17.53 37.41
CA ALA A 260 -14.14 16.42 36.87
C ALA A 260 -15.25 16.88 35.91
N MET A 261 -15.94 17.97 36.22
CA MET A 261 -16.98 18.55 35.36
C MET A 261 -16.41 19.06 34.03
N VAL A 262 -15.31 19.78 34.04
CA VAL A 262 -14.67 20.28 32.80
C VAL A 262 -14.07 19.15 31.98
N VAL A 263 -13.43 18.16 32.61
CA VAL A 263 -12.89 16.98 31.93
C VAL A 263 -14.03 16.18 31.30
N LEU A 264 -15.17 16.01 31.98
CA LEU A 264 -16.33 15.32 31.42
C LEU A 264 -16.88 16.07 30.18
N GLN A 265 -17.04 17.39 30.27
CA GLN A 265 -17.45 18.21 29.13
C GLN A 265 -16.48 18.07 27.96
N ALA A 266 -15.17 18.17 28.22
CA ALA A 266 -14.13 17.95 27.23
C ALA A 266 -14.25 16.59 26.55
N THR A 267 -14.43 15.54 27.33
CA THR A 267 -14.55 14.16 26.82
C THR A 267 -15.78 14.00 25.93
N ILE A 268 -16.94 14.56 26.32
CA ILE A 268 -18.17 14.46 25.51
C ILE A 268 -17.98 15.19 24.18
N VAL A 269 -17.52 16.45 24.21
CA VAL A 269 -17.31 17.25 23.00
C VAL A 269 -16.28 16.60 22.08
N GLY A 270 -15.22 16.09 22.66
CA GLY A 270 -14.18 15.41 21.92
C GLY A 270 -14.63 14.08 21.32
N ALA A 271 -15.42 13.30 22.03
CA ALA A 271 -16.00 12.06 21.49
C ALA A 271 -16.91 12.35 20.29
N ILE A 272 -17.73 13.40 20.36
CA ILE A 272 -18.58 13.84 19.24
C ILE A 272 -17.70 14.29 18.06
N GLY A 273 -16.71 15.16 18.32
CA GLY A 273 -15.81 15.65 17.28
C GLY A 273 -15.00 14.52 16.61
N TYR A 274 -14.50 13.59 17.41
CA TYR A 274 -13.81 12.40 16.90
C TYR A 274 -14.73 11.52 16.04
N ALA A 275 -15.96 11.27 16.49
CA ALA A 275 -16.93 10.46 15.73
C ALA A 275 -17.29 11.11 14.38
N ILE A 276 -17.48 12.43 14.35
CA ILE A 276 -17.72 13.19 13.12
C ILE A 276 -16.50 13.10 12.20
N GLY A 277 -15.29 13.34 12.73
CA GLY A 277 -14.04 13.27 11.98
C GLY A 277 -13.80 11.87 11.39
N LEU A 278 -14.01 10.83 12.18
CA LEU A 278 -13.88 9.45 11.72
C LEU A 278 -14.93 9.10 10.66
N GLY A 279 -16.18 9.56 10.85
CA GLY A 279 -17.27 9.37 9.89
C GLY A 279 -16.95 10.02 8.54
N LEU A 280 -16.52 11.27 8.53
CA LEU A 280 -16.13 11.97 7.31
C LEU A 280 -14.93 11.30 6.62
N THR A 281 -13.94 10.86 7.40
CA THR A 281 -12.78 10.13 6.87
C THR A 281 -13.21 8.81 6.23
N SER A 282 -14.12 8.06 6.87
CA SER A 282 -14.62 6.79 6.34
C SER A 282 -15.40 6.98 5.03
N VAL A 283 -16.27 7.98 4.95
CA VAL A 283 -17.00 8.33 3.71
C VAL A 283 -16.04 8.75 2.60
N PHE A 284 -15.04 9.56 2.92
CA PHE A 284 -14.01 9.94 1.95
C PHE A 284 -13.23 8.71 1.44
N PHE A 285 -12.79 7.83 2.35
CA PHE A 285 -12.09 6.61 1.95
C PHE A 285 -12.97 5.75 1.04
N GLU A 286 -14.22 5.51 1.41
CA GLU A 286 -15.16 4.72 0.61
C GLU A 286 -15.31 5.31 -0.80
N SER A 287 -15.54 6.61 -0.91
CA SER A 287 -15.75 7.28 -2.20
C SER A 287 -14.52 7.20 -3.12
N VAL A 288 -13.30 7.25 -2.54
CA VAL A 288 -12.04 7.27 -3.31
C VAL A 288 -11.53 5.87 -3.62
N THR A 289 -11.82 4.88 -2.77
CA THR A 289 -11.34 3.51 -2.95
C THR A 289 -12.27 2.61 -3.74
N SER A 290 -13.54 2.98 -3.87
CA SER A 290 -14.55 2.21 -4.62
C SER A 290 -14.34 2.23 -6.14
N ASP A 291 -13.69 3.27 -6.69
CA ASP A 291 -13.37 3.32 -8.10
C ASP A 291 -12.17 2.39 -8.43
N PRO A 292 -12.36 1.37 -9.30
CA PRO A 292 -11.29 0.46 -9.70
C PRO A 292 -10.10 1.14 -10.38
N THR A 293 -10.31 2.32 -10.97
CA THR A 293 -9.27 3.08 -11.69
C THR A 293 -8.51 4.04 -10.76
N SER A 294 -9.02 4.26 -9.56
CA SER A 294 -8.44 5.18 -8.59
C SER A 294 -7.04 4.76 -8.14
N PHE A 295 -6.15 5.76 -8.00
CA PHE A 295 -4.84 5.57 -7.36
C PHE A 295 -4.97 4.98 -5.94
N PHE A 296 -6.06 5.30 -5.23
CA PHE A 296 -6.30 4.84 -3.87
C PHE A 296 -6.99 3.47 -3.77
N ARG A 297 -7.26 2.82 -4.91
CA ARG A 297 -7.82 1.46 -4.92
C ARG A 297 -7.02 0.52 -4.00
N GLY A 298 -7.72 -0.20 -3.12
CA GLY A 298 -7.11 -1.14 -2.17
C GLY A 298 -6.41 -0.50 -0.96
N PHE A 299 -6.51 0.82 -0.77
CA PHE A 299 -6.29 1.39 0.54
C PHE A 299 -7.49 1.08 1.44
N TYR A 300 -7.24 0.83 2.68
CA TYR A 300 -8.26 0.66 3.72
C TYR A 300 -7.82 1.40 4.98
N LEU A 301 -8.78 1.79 5.79
CA LEU A 301 -8.51 2.41 7.07
C LEU A 301 -8.40 1.32 8.15
N PRO A 302 -7.18 0.94 8.60
CA PRO A 302 -7.05 -0.08 9.64
C PRO A 302 -7.63 0.45 10.95
N TRP A 303 -8.36 -0.40 11.68
CA TRP A 303 -8.92 -0.02 12.98
C TRP A 303 -7.86 0.47 13.98
N GLN A 304 -6.62 -0.03 13.87
CA GLN A 304 -5.49 0.42 14.68
C GLN A 304 -5.18 1.91 14.50
N VAL A 305 -5.28 2.41 13.27
CA VAL A 305 -5.10 3.84 12.95
C VAL A 305 -6.23 4.65 13.57
N ALA A 306 -7.47 4.21 13.42
CA ALA A 306 -8.62 4.88 14.06
C ALA A 306 -8.43 4.96 15.58
N VAL A 307 -8.10 3.87 16.23
CA VAL A 307 -7.83 3.86 17.69
C VAL A 307 -6.64 4.75 18.05
N GLY A 308 -5.54 4.67 17.29
CA GLY A 308 -4.35 5.52 17.53
C GLY A 308 -4.67 7.01 17.45
N VAL A 309 -5.41 7.45 16.44
CA VAL A 309 -5.88 8.84 16.31
C VAL A 309 -6.80 9.22 17.46
N GLY A 310 -7.71 8.33 17.88
CA GLY A 310 -8.57 8.55 19.04
C GLY A 310 -7.80 8.76 20.34
N VAL A 311 -6.74 7.96 20.57
CA VAL A 311 -5.86 8.11 21.74
C VAL A 311 -5.13 9.46 21.70
N VAL A 312 -4.56 9.84 20.55
CA VAL A 312 -3.86 11.13 20.38
C VAL A 312 -4.84 12.29 20.59
N ALA A 313 -6.02 12.25 19.99
CA ALA A 313 -7.04 13.28 20.14
C ALA A 313 -7.47 13.45 21.62
N THR A 314 -7.71 12.33 22.32
CA THR A 314 -8.04 12.32 23.74
C THR A 314 -6.90 12.91 24.58
N ALA A 315 -5.66 12.56 24.31
CA ALA A 315 -4.50 13.11 25.00
C ALA A 315 -4.38 14.64 24.81
N ILE A 316 -4.55 15.12 23.58
CA ILE A 316 -4.55 16.58 23.28
C ILE A 316 -5.65 17.28 24.05
N MET A 317 -6.86 16.74 24.06
CA MET A 317 -7.99 17.34 24.77
C MET A 317 -7.77 17.39 26.29
N LEU A 318 -7.34 16.28 26.89
CA LEU A 318 -7.08 16.23 28.32
C LEU A 318 -5.94 17.19 28.73
N MET A 319 -4.86 17.25 27.95
CA MET A 319 -3.78 18.21 28.22
C MET A 319 -4.28 19.65 28.12
N SER A 320 -5.05 19.98 27.07
CA SER A 320 -5.60 21.32 26.88
C SER A 320 -6.57 21.71 28.01
N ALA A 321 -7.43 20.78 28.42
CA ALA A 321 -8.35 20.96 29.55
C ALA A 321 -7.60 21.23 30.88
N ILE A 322 -6.58 20.42 31.19
CA ILE A 322 -5.77 20.55 32.40
C ILE A 322 -5.00 21.87 32.42
N ILE A 323 -4.39 22.29 31.31
CA ILE A 323 -3.65 23.55 31.19
C ILE A 323 -4.60 24.75 31.41
N SER A 324 -5.78 24.72 30.76
CA SER A 324 -6.77 25.79 30.88
C SER A 324 -7.38 25.86 32.28
N LEU A 325 -7.55 24.72 32.96
CA LEU A 325 -8.05 24.61 34.31
C LEU A 325 -7.15 25.27 35.36
N ARG A 326 -5.83 25.36 35.15
CA ARG A 326 -4.93 26.04 36.09
C ARG A 326 -5.38 27.45 36.35
N ARG A 327 -5.95 28.15 35.38
CA ARG A 327 -6.51 29.49 35.54
C ARG A 327 -7.71 29.51 36.49
N VAL A 328 -8.62 28.51 36.37
CA VAL A 328 -9.81 28.39 37.23
C VAL A 328 -9.45 28.10 38.69
N LEU A 329 -8.41 27.27 38.88
CA LEU A 329 -7.97 26.88 40.22
C LEU A 329 -7.38 28.05 41.04
N VAL A 330 -6.74 29.01 40.35
CA VAL A 330 -6.09 30.18 40.94
C VAL A 330 -7.08 31.34 41.14
N VAL A 331 -8.28 31.29 40.54
CA VAL A 331 -9.27 32.38 40.67
C VAL A 331 -9.78 32.50 42.09
N ASP A 332 -9.65 33.72 42.63
CA ASP A 332 -10.23 34.13 43.92
C ASP A 332 -11.78 34.23 43.80
N PRO A 333 -12.56 33.53 44.64
CA PRO A 333 -14.02 33.66 44.69
C PRO A 333 -14.51 35.11 44.83
N ALA A 334 -13.67 36.00 45.40
CA ALA A 334 -13.99 37.42 45.58
C ALA A 334 -14.21 38.21 44.27
N ILE A 335 -13.77 37.69 43.11
CA ILE A 335 -13.98 38.31 41.78
C ILE A 335 -15.47 38.45 41.43
N VAL A 336 -16.32 37.51 41.91
CA VAL A 336 -17.77 37.53 41.67
C VAL A 336 -18.43 38.72 42.34
N PHE A 337 -17.84 39.26 43.43
CA PHE A 337 -18.39 40.33 44.24
C PHE A 337 -17.79 41.71 43.92
N ARG A 338 -16.85 41.81 43.02
CA ARG A 338 -16.18 43.05 42.59
C ARG A 338 -16.64 43.62 41.24
N GLY A 339 -17.70 43.03 40.65
CA GLY A 339 -18.23 43.48 39.36
C GLY A 339 -19.52 44.22 39.50
#